data_ef069783df524a6023262b9aa3030c44
#
_entry.id   ef069783df524a6023262b9aa3030c44
#
_cell.length_a   1.000
_cell.length_b   1.000
_cell.length_c   1.000
_cell.angle_alpha   90.00
_cell.angle_beta   90.00
_cell.angle_gamma   90.00
#
_symmetry.space_group_name_H-M   'P 1'
#
loop_
_entity.id
_entity.type
_entity.pdbx_description
1 polymer ?
#
loop_
_entity_poly.entity_id
_entity_poly.type
_entity_poly.pdbx_seq_one_letter_code
_entity_poly.pdbx_strand_id
1 'polypeptide(L)'
;SLINKYNWDNGYSWKIAARYDHARGALVYQSPMSLINIKDNPTAYNYVMPTITGGTTPYTGDYVQTRMSSLNSGFINEFLLTSELQKKFTTSTLRLGINEWYYHIDYRSNTSMYDQSVSSDGSFPVRLYDTNKHSTYFYDFNKNASEFYRGHENKLALYMIHDWDVTPKLNLYYGFRLESQKLKGVNAAVKNATGGYVGRFADYYIGAIAPDGTKITPNPIDYNWFNYDVSAAATYKINNNFGLTGDFTYIVQHLRFESFAPATLPNTGKVVVPLGRAGVYYNNSWLTLTSLFSYISKTNNNSTLNLQHSGEIMATPLTYDIKT
;
A
#
# COMPACT_ATOMS: atom_id res chain seq x y z
N SER A 1 -19.96 6.44 -13.72
CA SER A 1 -20.36 5.03 -13.50
C SER A 1 -21.67 4.73 -14.21
N LEU A 2 -21.79 3.52 -14.72
CA LEU A 2 -22.99 2.96 -15.33
C LEU A 2 -23.37 1.71 -14.56
N ILE A 3 -24.65 1.59 -14.16
CA ILE A 3 -25.17 0.38 -13.54
C ILE A 3 -26.48 0.05 -14.25
N ASN A 4 -26.59 -1.20 -14.69
CA ASN A 4 -27.80 -1.71 -15.29
C ASN A 4 -28.17 -3.05 -14.66
N LYS A 5 -29.45 -3.32 -14.51
CA LYS A 5 -29.98 -4.57 -13.94
C LYS A 5 -31.21 -5.00 -14.71
N TYR A 6 -31.17 -6.23 -15.17
CA TYR A 6 -32.32 -6.91 -15.83
C TYR A 6 -32.80 -8.03 -14.92
N ASN A 7 -34.12 -8.14 -14.76
CA ASN A 7 -34.75 -9.23 -14.04
C ASN A 7 -35.74 -9.92 -14.99
N TRP A 8 -35.75 -11.26 -14.95
CA TRP A 8 -36.68 -12.09 -15.70
C TRP A 8 -37.61 -12.83 -14.74
N ASP A 9 -38.83 -13.09 -15.17
CA ASP A 9 -39.88 -13.73 -14.35
C ASP A 9 -39.52 -15.16 -13.90
N ASN A 10 -38.61 -15.81 -14.60
CA ASN A 10 -38.13 -17.16 -14.28
C ASN A 10 -37.05 -17.21 -13.20
N GLY A 11 -36.82 -16.13 -12.45
CA GLY A 11 -35.86 -16.05 -11.35
C GLY A 11 -34.41 -15.78 -11.76
N TYR A 12 -34.16 -15.47 -13.03
CA TYR A 12 -32.86 -14.94 -13.44
C TYR A 12 -32.78 -13.43 -13.22
N SER A 13 -31.60 -12.94 -12.91
CA SER A 13 -31.27 -11.53 -13.02
C SER A 13 -29.85 -11.37 -13.50
N TRP A 14 -29.63 -10.33 -14.28
CA TRP A 14 -28.29 -9.94 -14.75
C TRP A 14 -28.01 -8.51 -14.33
N LYS A 15 -26.86 -8.31 -13.73
CA LYS A 15 -26.35 -6.99 -13.33
C LYS A 15 -25.04 -6.73 -14.05
N ILE A 16 -24.92 -5.56 -14.66
CA ILE A 16 -23.67 -5.04 -15.17
C ILE A 16 -23.38 -3.70 -14.52
N ALA A 17 -22.15 -3.50 -14.07
CA ALA A 17 -21.69 -2.25 -13.53
C ALA A 17 -20.33 -1.91 -14.14
N ALA A 18 -20.19 -0.70 -14.67
CA ALA A 18 -18.96 -0.19 -15.22
C ALA A 18 -18.65 1.17 -14.60
N ARG A 19 -17.38 1.40 -14.28
CA ARG A 19 -16.88 2.66 -13.73
C ARG A 19 -15.56 3.00 -14.37
N TYR A 20 -15.40 4.24 -14.76
CA TYR A 20 -14.12 4.82 -15.16
C TYR A 20 -13.82 6.02 -14.28
N ASP A 21 -12.61 6.07 -13.76
CA ASP A 21 -12.12 7.16 -12.97
C ASP A 21 -10.80 7.67 -13.56
N HIS A 22 -10.66 8.98 -13.57
CA HIS A 22 -9.43 9.66 -13.88
C HIS A 22 -9.16 10.67 -12.77
N ALA A 23 -8.00 10.56 -12.12
CA ALA A 23 -7.56 11.50 -11.11
C ALA A 23 -6.14 11.97 -11.41
N ARG A 24 -5.90 13.27 -11.25
CA ARG A 24 -4.57 13.87 -11.33
C ARG A 24 -4.41 14.82 -10.16
N GLY A 25 -3.26 14.76 -9.51
CA GLY A 25 -3.00 15.62 -8.37
C GLY A 25 -1.52 15.80 -8.08
N ALA A 26 -1.24 16.84 -7.30
CA ALA A 26 0.04 17.06 -6.68
C ALA A 26 -0.18 17.55 -5.25
N LEU A 27 0.67 17.10 -4.34
CA LEU A 27 0.67 17.50 -2.94
C LEU A 27 2.08 17.92 -2.55
N VAL A 28 2.20 19.12 -2.01
CA VAL A 28 3.41 19.58 -1.33
C VAL A 28 3.11 19.67 0.15
N TYR A 29 3.92 19.02 0.96
CA TYR A 29 3.78 19.13 2.40
C TYR A 29 5.13 19.21 3.09
N GLN A 30 5.11 19.77 4.30
CA GLN A 30 6.26 19.83 5.18
C GLN A 30 5.89 19.27 6.54
N SER A 31 6.79 18.48 7.12
CA SER A 31 6.61 17.86 8.42
C SER A 31 7.84 18.06 9.29
N PRO A 32 7.66 18.40 10.59
CA PRO A 32 8.75 18.30 11.54
C PRO A 32 9.12 16.84 11.76
N MET A 33 10.42 16.54 11.81
CA MET A 33 10.93 15.18 12.01
C MET A 33 11.53 15.01 13.40
N SER A 34 12.60 15.73 13.69
CA SER A 34 13.32 15.64 14.96
C SER A 34 13.70 17.03 15.47
N LEU A 35 13.79 17.15 16.78
CA LEU A 35 14.34 18.30 17.46
C LEU A 35 15.66 17.87 18.10
N ILE A 36 16.74 18.56 17.74
CA ILE A 36 18.09 18.30 18.21
C ILE A 36 18.47 19.41 19.20
N ASN A 37 18.83 19.04 20.42
CA ASN A 37 19.46 19.96 21.36
C ASN A 37 20.97 19.95 21.11
N ILE A 38 21.50 21.00 20.52
CA ILE A 38 22.93 21.07 20.17
C ILE A 38 23.83 21.33 21.38
N LYS A 39 23.27 21.80 22.50
CA LYS A 39 24.02 21.94 23.77
C LYS A 39 24.44 20.60 24.38
N ASP A 40 23.67 19.53 24.11
CA ASP A 40 23.97 18.20 24.65
C ASP A 40 25.23 17.60 24.04
N ASN A 41 25.62 18.08 22.84
CA ASN A 41 26.86 17.67 22.19
C ASN A 41 27.48 18.82 21.35
N PRO A 42 28.00 19.86 21.99
CA PRO A 42 28.47 21.09 21.32
C PRO A 42 29.69 20.86 20.42
N THR A 43 30.42 19.77 20.59
CA THR A 43 31.57 19.42 19.74
C THR A 43 31.16 18.66 18.48
N ALA A 44 29.99 18.04 18.48
CA ALA A 44 29.50 17.27 17.35
C ALA A 44 28.91 18.17 16.27
N TYR A 45 28.22 19.25 16.64
CA TYR A 45 27.48 20.11 15.73
C TYR A 45 28.08 21.50 15.64
N ASN A 46 28.24 22.03 14.43
CA ASN A 46 28.62 23.39 14.16
C ASN A 46 27.74 24.00 13.08
N TYR A 47 26.58 24.50 13.50
CA TYR A 47 25.59 25.05 12.59
C TYR A 47 25.89 26.51 12.23
N VAL A 48 25.72 26.82 10.95
CA VAL A 48 25.76 28.18 10.40
C VAL A 48 24.48 28.52 9.65
N MET A 49 24.17 29.80 9.62
CA MET A 49 23.06 30.38 8.85
C MET A 49 23.57 31.08 7.61
N PRO A 50 22.87 31.02 6.46
CA PRO A 50 23.21 31.85 5.31
C PRO A 50 22.91 33.33 5.59
N THR A 51 23.72 34.21 5.07
CA THR A 51 23.51 35.67 5.10
C THR A 51 22.96 36.16 3.76
N ILE A 52 22.29 37.32 3.78
CA ILE A 52 21.74 37.97 2.58
C ILE A 52 22.83 38.28 1.55
N THR A 53 24.05 38.51 2.01
CA THR A 53 25.22 38.84 1.18
C THR A 53 25.95 37.62 0.61
N GLY A 54 25.38 36.39 0.81
CA GLY A 54 25.96 35.15 0.28
C GLY A 54 27.02 34.49 1.18
N GLY A 55 27.28 35.04 2.37
CA GLY A 55 28.15 34.42 3.39
C GLY A 55 27.36 33.56 4.37
N THR A 56 28.06 33.19 5.48
CA THR A 56 27.45 32.47 6.60
C THR A 56 27.80 33.13 7.93
N THR A 57 26.90 32.99 8.91
CA THR A 57 27.17 33.39 10.30
C THR A 57 26.89 32.20 11.23
N PRO A 58 27.63 32.05 12.37
CA PRO A 58 27.36 31.00 13.33
C PRO A 58 25.92 31.06 13.85
N TYR A 59 25.31 29.89 13.99
CA TYR A 59 24.03 29.76 14.67
C TYR A 59 24.26 29.64 16.18
N THR A 60 23.60 30.49 16.94
CA THR A 60 23.78 30.58 18.41
C THR A 60 22.57 30.02 19.20
N GLY A 61 21.56 29.47 18.52
CA GLY A 61 20.41 28.86 19.17
C GLY A 61 20.76 27.50 19.78
N ASP A 62 19.94 27.07 20.74
CA ASP A 62 20.14 25.82 21.49
C ASP A 62 19.59 24.59 20.74
N TYR A 63 18.61 24.80 19.88
CA TYR A 63 17.85 23.74 19.22
C TYR A 63 17.86 23.88 17.71
N VAL A 64 17.91 22.75 17.05
CA VAL A 64 17.78 22.62 15.60
C VAL A 64 16.64 21.65 15.30
N GLN A 65 15.74 22.02 14.40
CA GLN A 65 14.68 21.15 13.95
C GLN A 65 14.97 20.62 12.54
N THR A 66 15.02 19.30 12.42
CA THR A 66 15.01 18.66 11.11
C THR A 66 13.60 18.69 10.56
N ARG A 67 13.48 19.12 9.31
CA ARG A 67 12.24 19.17 8.55
C ARG A 67 12.31 18.27 7.33
N MET A 68 11.19 17.67 7.00
CA MET A 68 10.98 16.98 5.73
C MET A 68 10.10 17.83 4.83
N SER A 69 10.50 18.01 3.59
CA SER A 69 9.66 18.60 2.53
C SER A 69 9.44 17.54 1.47
N SER A 70 8.20 17.28 1.10
CA SER A 70 7.85 16.27 0.10
C SER A 70 6.93 16.85 -0.98
N LEU A 71 7.26 16.53 -2.21
CA LEU A 71 6.41 16.76 -3.38
C LEU A 71 5.96 15.42 -3.92
N ASN A 72 4.68 15.17 -3.86
CA ASN A 72 4.05 14.00 -4.47
C ASN A 72 3.21 14.45 -5.65
N SER A 73 3.32 13.78 -6.78
CA SER A 73 2.51 14.08 -7.96
C SER A 73 2.23 12.81 -8.75
N GLY A 74 1.11 12.80 -9.42
CA GLY A 74 0.77 11.66 -10.28
C GLY A 74 -0.61 11.76 -10.90
N PHE A 75 -0.90 10.78 -11.71
CA PHE A 75 -2.24 10.54 -12.23
C PHE A 75 -2.58 9.06 -12.18
N ILE A 76 -3.87 8.81 -12.12
CA ILE A 76 -4.47 7.48 -12.08
C ILE A 76 -5.57 7.44 -13.14
N ASN A 77 -5.59 6.36 -13.91
CA ASN A 77 -6.74 5.95 -14.71
C ASN A 77 -7.19 4.57 -14.21
N GLU A 78 -8.43 4.44 -13.86
CA GLU A 78 -9.00 3.21 -13.36
C GLU A 78 -10.26 2.87 -14.15
N PHE A 79 -10.36 1.60 -14.55
CA PHE A 79 -11.58 1.04 -15.13
C PHE A 79 -11.98 -0.20 -14.36
N LEU A 80 -13.24 -0.24 -13.96
CA LEU A 80 -13.86 -1.35 -13.26
C LEU A 80 -15.06 -1.83 -14.06
N LEU A 81 -15.14 -3.14 -14.28
CA LEU A 81 -16.30 -3.80 -14.88
C LEU A 81 -16.68 -4.99 -14.03
N THR A 82 -17.95 -5.10 -13.71
CA THR A 82 -18.55 -6.28 -13.09
C THR A 82 -19.76 -6.70 -13.89
N SER A 83 -19.83 -7.96 -14.25
CA SER A 83 -21.01 -8.59 -14.85
C SER A 83 -21.37 -9.83 -14.03
N GLU A 84 -22.58 -9.87 -13.51
CA GLU A 84 -23.06 -10.94 -12.64
C GLU A 84 -24.42 -11.47 -13.12
N LEU A 85 -24.48 -12.76 -13.36
CA LEU A 85 -25.72 -13.50 -13.60
C LEU A 85 -26.13 -14.21 -12.32
N GLN A 86 -27.32 -13.96 -11.86
CA GLN A 86 -27.93 -14.63 -10.70
C GLN A 86 -29.10 -15.49 -11.12
N LYS A 87 -29.21 -16.67 -10.54
CA LYS A 87 -30.41 -17.53 -10.62
C LYS A 87 -30.92 -17.79 -9.22
N LYS A 88 -32.19 -17.44 -8.97
CA LYS A 88 -32.89 -17.83 -7.76
C LYS A 88 -33.66 -19.12 -8.02
N PHE A 89 -33.48 -20.10 -7.17
CA PHE A 89 -34.25 -21.32 -7.04
C PHE A 89 -35.14 -21.23 -5.80
N THR A 90 -35.96 -22.23 -5.54
CA THR A 90 -36.82 -22.24 -4.36
C THR A 90 -36.05 -22.20 -3.05
N THR A 91 -34.92 -22.91 -2.96
CA THR A 91 -34.13 -23.07 -1.74
C THR A 91 -32.70 -22.55 -1.89
N SER A 92 -32.36 -21.95 -3.02
CA SER A 92 -31.00 -21.47 -3.21
C SER A 92 -30.92 -20.29 -4.17
N THR A 93 -29.75 -19.61 -4.11
CA THR A 93 -29.37 -18.54 -5.05
C THR A 93 -27.96 -18.81 -5.54
N LEU A 94 -27.82 -18.98 -6.85
CA LEU A 94 -26.52 -19.12 -7.52
C LEU A 94 -26.16 -17.80 -8.22
N ARG A 95 -24.94 -17.33 -8.04
CA ARG A 95 -24.36 -16.17 -8.74
C ARG A 95 -23.10 -16.59 -9.45
N LEU A 96 -22.99 -16.20 -10.71
CA LEU A 96 -21.80 -16.36 -11.54
C LEU A 96 -21.41 -14.98 -12.06
N GLY A 97 -20.16 -14.62 -11.95
CA GLY A 97 -19.75 -13.29 -12.37
C GLY A 97 -18.33 -13.21 -12.90
N ILE A 98 -18.14 -12.16 -13.68
CA ILE A 98 -16.84 -11.75 -14.21
C ILE A 98 -16.57 -10.35 -13.65
N ASN A 99 -15.34 -10.12 -13.24
CA ASN A 99 -14.88 -8.83 -12.78
C ASN A 99 -13.56 -8.49 -13.46
N GLU A 100 -13.48 -7.31 -14.06
CA GLU A 100 -12.24 -6.77 -14.60
C GLU A 100 -11.92 -5.46 -13.90
N TRP A 101 -10.66 -5.34 -13.53
CA TRP A 101 -10.08 -4.13 -12.96
C TRP A 101 -8.80 -3.80 -13.70
N TYR A 102 -8.81 -2.67 -14.37
CA TYR A 102 -7.64 -2.10 -15.01
C TYR A 102 -7.24 -0.82 -14.30
N TYR A 103 -5.97 -0.73 -13.94
CA TYR A 103 -5.41 0.39 -13.21
C TYR A 103 -4.10 0.83 -13.87
N HIS A 104 -4.04 2.09 -14.26
CA HIS A 104 -2.83 2.72 -14.78
C HIS A 104 -2.44 3.87 -13.89
N ILE A 105 -1.17 3.94 -13.51
CA ILE A 105 -0.61 4.96 -12.64
C ILE A 105 0.73 5.47 -13.16
N ASP A 106 0.95 6.79 -13.02
CA ASP A 106 2.26 7.43 -13.06
C ASP A 106 2.38 8.22 -11.74
N TYR A 107 3.23 7.76 -10.84
CA TYR A 107 3.42 8.34 -9.52
C TYR A 107 4.87 8.73 -9.30
N ARG A 108 5.05 9.88 -8.67
CA ARG A 108 6.35 10.46 -8.34
C ARG A 108 6.30 11.10 -6.98
N SER A 109 7.27 10.78 -6.16
CA SER A 109 7.50 11.42 -4.87
C SER A 109 8.95 11.84 -4.78
N ASN A 110 9.20 13.05 -4.32
CA ASN A 110 10.52 13.54 -4.03
C ASN A 110 10.51 14.13 -2.63
N THR A 111 11.31 13.55 -1.73
CA THR A 111 11.40 13.95 -0.33
C THR A 111 12.78 14.52 -0.06
N SER A 112 12.82 15.73 0.44
CA SER A 112 14.02 16.46 0.83
C SER A 112 13.98 16.70 2.34
N MET A 113 15.11 16.53 3.00
CA MET A 113 15.25 16.87 4.41
C MET A 113 16.27 18.01 4.59
N TYR A 114 16.04 18.85 5.59
CA TYR A 114 16.90 19.96 5.94
C TYR A 114 16.76 20.33 7.40
N ASP A 115 17.76 20.97 7.94
CA ASP A 115 17.75 21.50 9.29
C ASP A 115 17.40 22.98 9.29
N GLN A 116 16.64 23.43 10.28
CA GLN A 116 16.23 24.81 10.44
C GLN A 116 16.40 25.28 11.88
N SER A 117 16.54 26.59 12.04
CA SER A 117 16.56 27.26 13.34
C SER A 117 15.23 27.06 14.07
N VAL A 118 15.31 27.02 15.40
CA VAL A 118 14.16 27.06 16.30
C VAL A 118 14.28 28.34 17.10
N SER A 119 13.24 29.17 17.04
CA SER A 119 13.18 30.46 17.71
C SER A 119 12.02 30.50 18.70
N SER A 120 12.27 31.04 19.87
CA SER A 120 11.25 31.30 20.90
C SER A 120 10.57 32.66 20.76
N ASP A 121 11.12 33.55 19.94
CA ASP A 121 10.65 34.93 19.74
C ASP A 121 9.69 35.10 18.55
N GLY A 122 9.34 34.00 17.89
CA GLY A 122 8.44 33.99 16.73
C GLY A 122 9.12 34.43 15.41
N SER A 123 10.43 34.58 15.37
CA SER A 123 11.16 34.84 14.13
C SER A 123 11.00 33.69 13.14
N PHE A 124 11.04 34.01 11.83
CA PHE A 124 10.93 33.00 10.80
C PHE A 124 12.07 32.00 10.87
N PRO A 125 11.77 30.67 10.77
CA PRO A 125 12.81 29.65 10.73
C PRO A 125 13.74 29.87 9.53
N VAL A 126 15.03 29.77 9.79
CA VAL A 126 16.09 29.89 8.77
C VAL A 126 16.72 28.51 8.58
N ARG A 127 17.00 28.18 7.32
CA ARG A 127 17.73 26.95 7.01
C ARG A 127 19.14 27.01 7.58
N LEU A 128 19.56 25.91 8.21
CA LEU A 128 20.87 25.77 8.83
C LEU A 128 21.72 24.75 8.09
N TYR A 129 23.04 24.90 8.22
CA TYR A 129 24.03 23.99 7.68
C TYR A 129 25.01 23.60 8.77
N ASP A 130 25.19 22.30 8.98
CA ASP A 130 26.20 21.79 9.91
C ASP A 130 27.57 21.66 9.21
N THR A 131 28.52 22.49 9.57
CA THR A 131 29.89 22.49 8.99
C THR A 131 30.70 21.27 9.41
N ASN A 132 30.32 20.61 10.51
CA ASN A 132 30.96 19.36 10.96
C ASN A 132 30.41 18.14 10.20
N LYS A 133 29.37 18.31 9.39
CA LYS A 133 28.75 17.26 8.58
C LYS A 133 28.19 16.06 9.39
N HIS A 134 27.88 16.27 10.66
CA HIS A 134 27.22 15.26 11.48
C HIS A 134 25.71 15.18 11.18
N SER A 135 25.12 16.27 10.66
CA SER A 135 23.77 16.21 10.11
C SER A 135 23.79 15.49 8.77
N THR A 136 22.95 14.47 8.66
CA THR A 136 22.77 13.69 7.43
C THR A 136 22.27 14.54 6.25
N TYR A 137 21.75 15.73 6.54
CA TYR A 137 21.05 16.58 5.57
C TYR A 137 21.83 17.83 5.18
N PHE A 138 23.09 17.86 5.54
CA PHE A 138 23.99 18.96 5.22
C PHE A 138 24.32 18.98 3.72
N TYR A 139 23.92 20.03 3.02
CA TYR A 139 24.17 20.32 1.59
C TYR A 139 23.69 19.26 0.57
N ASP A 140 23.32 18.09 0.97
CA ASP A 140 23.08 17.02 0.00
C ASP A 140 21.59 16.83 -0.29
N PHE A 141 21.01 17.70 -1.12
CA PHE A 141 19.70 17.47 -1.72
C PHE A 141 19.64 16.17 -2.56
N ASN A 142 20.78 15.57 -2.82
CA ASN A 142 20.89 14.34 -3.62
C ASN A 142 20.73 13.07 -2.80
N LYS A 143 20.71 13.15 -1.46
CA LYS A 143 20.42 12.00 -0.57
C LYS A 143 18.95 11.85 -0.23
N ASN A 144 18.06 12.45 -1.01
CA ASN A 144 16.63 12.44 -0.77
C ASN A 144 16.04 11.08 -1.14
N ALA A 145 15.11 10.61 -0.33
CA ALA A 145 14.27 9.49 -0.70
C ALA A 145 13.34 9.91 -1.83
N SER A 146 13.36 9.16 -2.91
CA SER A 146 12.48 9.40 -4.04
C SER A 146 11.78 8.10 -4.40
N GLU A 147 10.50 8.22 -4.75
CA GLU A 147 9.71 7.13 -5.27
C GLU A 147 9.27 7.47 -6.68
N PHE A 148 9.36 6.52 -7.56
CA PHE A 148 8.84 6.60 -8.91
C PHE A 148 8.37 5.23 -9.34
N TYR A 149 7.14 5.17 -9.78
CA TYR A 149 6.64 4.01 -10.49
C TYR A 149 5.59 4.42 -11.50
N ARG A 150 5.62 3.76 -12.63
CA ARG A 150 4.69 3.99 -13.73
C ARG A 150 4.38 2.68 -14.43
N GLY A 151 3.13 2.45 -14.67
CA GLY A 151 2.69 1.26 -15.38
C GLY A 151 1.21 0.98 -15.17
N HIS A 152 0.86 -0.26 -15.39
CA HIS A 152 -0.52 -0.71 -15.25
C HIS A 152 -0.60 -2.07 -14.59
N GLU A 153 -1.73 -2.27 -13.94
CA GLU A 153 -2.17 -3.55 -13.41
C GLU A 153 -3.52 -3.89 -14.03
N ASN A 154 -3.66 -5.13 -14.48
CA ASN A 154 -4.93 -5.66 -14.97
C ASN A 154 -5.26 -6.92 -14.19
N LYS A 155 -6.49 -7.01 -13.70
CA LYS A 155 -7.06 -8.16 -13.02
C LYS A 155 -8.34 -8.58 -13.71
N LEU A 156 -8.35 -9.80 -14.21
CA LEU A 156 -9.55 -10.44 -14.74
C LEU A 156 -9.91 -11.62 -13.85
N ALA A 157 -11.10 -11.60 -13.28
CA ALA A 157 -11.57 -12.64 -12.39
C ALA A 157 -12.89 -13.23 -12.82
N LEU A 158 -13.01 -14.54 -12.62
CA LEU A 158 -14.26 -15.30 -12.64
C LEU A 158 -14.60 -15.69 -11.21
N TYR A 159 -15.87 -15.58 -10.82
CA TYR A 159 -16.31 -16.01 -9.50
C TYR A 159 -17.67 -16.71 -9.55
N MET A 160 -17.88 -17.57 -8.55
CA MET A 160 -19.14 -18.23 -8.26
C MET A 160 -19.45 -18.07 -6.77
N ILE A 161 -20.71 -17.83 -6.46
CA ILE A 161 -21.25 -17.81 -5.10
C ILE A 161 -22.58 -18.59 -5.11
N HIS A 162 -22.72 -19.51 -4.17
CA HIS A 162 -23.94 -20.26 -3.95
C HIS A 162 -24.38 -20.13 -2.50
N ASP A 163 -25.60 -19.66 -2.31
CA ASP A 163 -26.30 -19.58 -1.03
C ASP A 163 -27.44 -20.61 -1.08
N TRP A 164 -27.41 -21.59 -0.19
CA TRP A 164 -28.27 -22.76 -0.26
C TRP A 164 -28.86 -23.15 1.08
N ASP A 165 -30.17 -23.03 1.20
CA ASP A 165 -30.95 -23.60 2.28
C ASP A 165 -31.16 -25.12 2.02
N VAL A 166 -30.18 -25.94 2.47
CA VAL A 166 -30.19 -27.41 2.31
C VAL A 166 -31.41 -28.04 3.00
N THR A 167 -31.70 -27.49 4.18
CA THR A 167 -32.91 -27.82 4.95
C THR A 167 -33.42 -26.56 5.66
N PRO A 168 -34.62 -26.55 6.27
CA PRO A 168 -35.09 -25.42 7.07
C PRO A 168 -34.14 -25.05 8.25
N LYS A 169 -33.23 -25.99 8.62
CA LYS A 169 -32.28 -25.80 9.72
C LYS A 169 -30.83 -25.57 9.27
N LEU A 170 -30.47 -25.93 8.04
CA LEU A 170 -29.12 -25.86 7.54
C LEU A 170 -29.03 -24.96 6.31
N ASN A 171 -28.33 -23.85 6.42
CA ASN A 171 -27.91 -23.01 5.33
C ASN A 171 -26.41 -23.21 5.07
N LEU A 172 -26.03 -23.33 3.81
CA LEU A 172 -24.67 -23.37 3.31
C LEU A 172 -24.44 -22.16 2.39
N TYR A 173 -23.34 -21.50 2.56
CA TYR A 173 -22.85 -20.44 1.68
C TYR A 173 -21.43 -20.78 1.25
N TYR A 174 -21.18 -20.87 -0.05
CA TYR A 174 -19.85 -21.16 -0.56
C TYR A 174 -19.58 -20.52 -1.90
N GLY A 175 -18.31 -20.31 -2.19
CA GLY A 175 -17.91 -19.71 -3.43
C GLY A 175 -16.41 -19.78 -3.67
N PHE A 176 -16.05 -19.38 -4.87
CA PHE A 176 -14.65 -19.22 -5.27
C PHE A 176 -14.48 -18.02 -6.20
N ARG A 177 -13.28 -17.51 -6.26
CA ARG A 177 -12.81 -16.51 -7.23
C ARG A 177 -11.47 -16.99 -7.80
N LEU A 178 -11.35 -16.93 -9.10
CA LEU A 178 -10.15 -17.22 -9.86
C LEU A 178 -9.74 -15.96 -10.60
N GLU A 179 -8.52 -15.49 -10.44
CA GLU A 179 -8.09 -14.20 -10.96
C GLU A 179 -6.73 -14.29 -11.66
N SER A 180 -6.68 -13.82 -12.91
CA SER A 180 -5.43 -13.52 -13.60
C SER A 180 -5.03 -12.09 -13.31
N GLN A 181 -3.81 -11.88 -12.80
CA GLN A 181 -3.26 -10.56 -12.50
C GLN A 181 -2.00 -10.32 -13.32
N LYS A 182 -1.97 -9.22 -14.06
CA LYS A 182 -0.82 -8.81 -14.88
C LYS A 182 -0.34 -7.44 -14.46
N LEU A 183 0.94 -7.32 -14.15
CA LEU A 183 1.62 -6.07 -13.84
C LEU A 183 2.65 -5.78 -14.90
N LYS A 184 2.64 -4.57 -15.46
CA LYS A 184 3.67 -4.14 -16.41
C LYS A 184 4.01 -2.68 -16.21
N GLY A 185 5.30 -2.40 -16.07
CA GLY A 185 5.75 -1.02 -15.87
C GLY A 185 7.21 -0.94 -15.49
N VAL A 186 7.53 0.14 -14.77
CA VAL A 186 8.88 0.40 -14.28
C VAL A 186 8.79 1.07 -12.90
N ASN A 187 9.81 0.88 -12.08
CA ASN A 187 10.03 1.64 -10.86
C ASN A 187 11.47 2.18 -10.78
N ALA A 188 11.70 3.06 -9.79
CA ALA A 188 12.97 3.74 -9.61
C ALA A 188 14.02 2.93 -8.84
N ALA A 189 13.78 1.66 -8.53
CA ALA A 189 14.73 0.86 -7.78
C ALA A 189 16.02 0.62 -8.61
N VAL A 190 17.12 1.23 -8.19
CA VAL A 190 18.45 1.08 -8.83
C VAL A 190 19.43 0.54 -7.81
N LYS A 191 20.24 -0.43 -8.24
CA LYS A 191 21.37 -0.93 -7.45
C LYS A 191 22.48 0.11 -7.39
N ASN A 192 22.92 0.48 -6.18
CA ASN A 192 24.17 1.22 -5.99
C ASN A 192 25.38 0.27 -6.09
N ALA A 193 26.59 0.84 -6.07
CA ALA A 193 27.85 0.08 -6.16
C ALA A 193 28.04 -0.95 -5.03
N THR A 194 27.36 -0.79 -3.89
CA THR A 194 27.41 -1.70 -2.74
C THR A 194 26.29 -2.74 -2.75
N GLY A 195 25.45 -2.76 -3.79
CA GLY A 195 24.34 -3.71 -3.93
C GLY A 195 23.03 -3.27 -3.31
N GLY A 196 22.98 -2.14 -2.60
CA GLY A 196 21.74 -1.51 -2.12
C GLY A 196 21.00 -0.79 -3.25
N TYR A 197 19.75 -0.42 -2.98
CA TYR A 197 18.95 0.37 -3.91
C TYR A 197 18.93 1.83 -3.46
N VAL A 198 19.23 2.74 -4.39
CA VAL A 198 19.17 4.18 -4.16
C VAL A 198 18.19 4.78 -5.15
N GLY A 199 17.21 5.53 -4.65
CA GLY A 199 16.27 6.24 -5.48
C GLY A 199 16.54 7.74 -5.47
N ARG A 200 16.92 8.32 -6.62
CA ARG A 200 16.89 9.76 -6.83
C ARG A 200 15.99 10.09 -8.02
N PHE A 201 15.00 10.91 -7.80
CA PHE A 201 13.99 11.23 -8.81
C PHE A 201 14.58 11.74 -10.13
N ALA A 202 15.55 12.67 -10.05
CA ALA A 202 16.18 13.26 -11.22
C ALA A 202 16.95 12.23 -12.05
N ASP A 203 17.56 11.24 -11.40
CA ASP A 203 18.40 10.25 -12.05
C ASP A 203 17.62 9.23 -12.86
N TYR A 204 16.40 8.90 -12.42
CA TYR A 204 15.59 7.85 -13.05
C TYR A 204 14.73 8.34 -14.18
N TYR A 205 14.28 9.56 -14.07
CA TYR A 205 13.26 10.09 -14.93
C TYR A 205 13.80 10.52 -16.31
N ILE A 206 15.07 10.90 -16.39
CA ILE A 206 15.66 11.54 -17.56
C ILE A 206 16.72 10.66 -18.23
N GLY A 207 16.92 9.42 -17.75
CA GLY A 207 18.03 8.58 -18.22
C GLY A 207 19.38 9.20 -17.84
N ALA A 208 19.45 9.72 -16.62
CA ALA A 208 20.66 10.33 -16.09
C ALA A 208 21.86 9.38 -16.17
N ILE A 209 23.03 9.96 -16.27
CA ILE A 209 24.29 9.24 -16.27
C ILE A 209 24.86 9.30 -14.86
N ALA A 210 25.13 8.14 -14.27
CA ALA A 210 25.80 8.04 -12.99
C ALA A 210 27.22 8.65 -13.06
N PRO A 211 27.82 9.03 -11.92
CA PRO A 211 29.18 9.61 -11.89
C PRO A 211 30.26 8.73 -12.58
N ASP A 212 30.01 7.44 -12.69
CA ASP A 212 30.88 6.48 -13.40
C ASP A 212 30.60 6.38 -14.90
N GLY A 213 29.72 7.20 -15.45
CA GLY A 213 29.33 7.19 -16.86
C GLY A 213 28.23 6.19 -17.22
N THR A 214 27.72 5.42 -16.28
CA THR A 214 26.67 4.43 -16.54
C THR A 214 25.31 5.10 -16.69
N LYS A 215 24.57 4.75 -17.74
CA LYS A 215 23.17 5.21 -17.87
C LYS A 215 22.27 4.48 -16.88
N ILE A 216 21.66 5.27 -16.00
CA ILE A 216 20.70 4.76 -15.01
C ILE A 216 19.38 4.47 -15.72
N THR A 217 18.89 3.25 -15.61
CA THR A 217 17.60 2.82 -16.15
C THR A 217 16.68 2.37 -15.04
N PRO A 218 15.38 2.74 -15.06
CA PRO A 218 14.41 2.20 -14.13
C PRO A 218 14.31 0.68 -14.21
N ASN A 219 14.01 0.03 -13.09
CA ASN A 219 13.77 -1.40 -13.09
C ASN A 219 12.47 -1.74 -13.81
N PRO A 220 12.49 -2.75 -14.67
CA PRO A 220 11.26 -3.27 -15.25
C PRO A 220 10.43 -4.01 -14.21
N ILE A 221 9.10 -3.84 -14.31
CA ILE A 221 8.08 -4.61 -13.62
C ILE A 221 7.33 -5.37 -14.71
N ASP A 222 7.41 -6.68 -14.70
CA ASP A 222 6.68 -7.55 -15.64
C ASP A 222 6.35 -8.86 -14.94
N TYR A 223 5.12 -8.95 -14.41
CA TYR A 223 4.65 -10.10 -13.67
C TYR A 223 3.29 -10.55 -14.17
N ASN A 224 3.12 -11.85 -14.16
CA ASN A 224 1.87 -12.51 -14.51
C ASN A 224 1.57 -13.56 -13.46
N TRP A 225 0.52 -13.35 -12.67
CA TRP A 225 0.17 -14.18 -11.54
C TRP A 225 -1.25 -14.72 -11.65
N PHE A 226 -1.46 -15.82 -10.96
CA PHE A 226 -2.77 -16.40 -10.74
C PHE A 226 -3.09 -16.34 -9.25
N ASN A 227 -4.16 -15.63 -8.93
CA ASN A 227 -4.72 -15.49 -7.59
C ASN A 227 -5.99 -16.32 -7.50
N TYR A 228 -6.30 -16.80 -6.31
CA TYR A 228 -7.57 -17.45 -6.07
C TYR A 228 -8.00 -17.29 -4.63
N ASP A 229 -9.30 -17.30 -4.41
CA ASP A 229 -9.91 -17.44 -3.11
C ASP A 229 -11.05 -18.47 -3.14
N VAL A 230 -11.20 -19.17 -2.03
CA VAL A 230 -12.27 -20.14 -1.78
C VAL A 230 -12.83 -19.84 -0.41
N SER A 231 -14.15 -19.82 -0.31
CA SER A 231 -14.86 -19.63 0.95
C SER A 231 -16.01 -20.61 1.09
N ALA A 232 -16.26 -21.03 2.32
CA ALA A 232 -17.42 -21.80 2.69
C ALA A 232 -17.90 -21.39 4.08
N ALA A 233 -19.20 -21.31 4.27
CA ALA A 233 -19.83 -21.04 5.56
C ALA A 233 -21.04 -21.97 5.75
N ALA A 234 -21.31 -22.30 7.00
CA ALA A 234 -22.47 -23.07 7.38
C ALA A 234 -23.16 -22.46 8.60
N THR A 235 -24.48 -22.42 8.58
CA THR A 235 -25.29 -22.02 9.72
C THR A 235 -26.30 -23.13 10.00
N TYR A 236 -26.29 -23.65 11.23
CA TYR A 236 -27.20 -24.72 11.65
C TYR A 236 -28.07 -24.27 12.82
N LYS A 237 -29.39 -24.24 12.61
CA LYS A 237 -30.39 -23.93 13.63
C LYS A 237 -30.69 -25.16 14.47
N ILE A 238 -30.24 -25.18 15.72
CA ILE A 238 -30.60 -26.24 16.67
C ILE A 238 -32.08 -26.11 17.03
N ASN A 239 -32.51 -24.91 17.35
CA ASN A 239 -33.90 -24.54 17.57
C ASN A 239 -34.18 -23.12 17.01
N ASN A 240 -35.35 -22.56 17.30
CA ASN A 240 -35.76 -21.24 16.78
C ASN A 240 -34.84 -20.09 17.25
N ASN A 241 -34.19 -20.25 18.37
CA ASN A 241 -33.44 -19.17 19.02
C ASN A 241 -31.92 -19.44 19.03
N PHE A 242 -31.49 -20.67 18.95
CA PHE A 242 -30.09 -21.06 19.12
C PHE A 242 -29.56 -21.87 17.94
N GLY A 243 -28.32 -21.59 17.57
CA GLY A 243 -27.66 -22.32 16.48
C GLY A 243 -26.16 -22.20 16.51
N LEU A 244 -25.55 -22.91 15.57
CA LEU A 244 -24.13 -22.96 15.31
C LEU A 244 -23.84 -22.20 14.01
N THR A 245 -22.69 -21.59 13.93
CA THR A 245 -22.17 -20.97 12.70
C THR A 245 -20.69 -21.24 12.58
N GLY A 246 -20.23 -21.37 11.36
CA GLY A 246 -18.81 -21.48 11.06
C GLY A 246 -18.53 -21.08 9.63
N ASP A 247 -17.34 -20.56 9.40
CA ASP A 247 -16.86 -20.22 8.07
C ASP A 247 -15.36 -20.49 7.93
N PHE A 248 -14.97 -20.71 6.70
CA PHE A 248 -13.58 -20.88 6.29
C PHE A 248 -13.34 -20.11 5.00
N THR A 249 -12.23 -19.38 4.95
CA THR A 249 -11.78 -18.68 3.74
C THR A 249 -10.29 -18.96 3.54
N TYR A 250 -9.90 -19.24 2.31
CA TYR A 250 -8.51 -19.45 1.92
C TYR A 250 -8.19 -18.55 0.73
N ILE A 251 -7.32 -17.56 0.94
CA ILE A 251 -6.95 -16.57 -0.07
C ILE A 251 -5.49 -16.76 -0.45
N VAL A 252 -5.23 -16.80 -1.75
CA VAL A 252 -3.88 -16.72 -2.34
C VAL A 252 -3.83 -15.51 -3.25
N GLN A 253 -2.98 -14.57 -2.92
CA GLN A 253 -2.83 -13.33 -3.68
C GLN A 253 -1.37 -12.93 -3.82
N HIS A 254 -1.08 -12.12 -4.83
CA HIS A 254 0.22 -11.52 -5.05
C HIS A 254 0.18 -10.01 -4.79
N LEU A 255 1.34 -9.36 -4.90
CA LEU A 255 1.49 -7.94 -4.67
C LEU A 255 0.71 -7.11 -5.70
N ARG A 256 0.30 -5.93 -5.29
CA ARG A 256 -0.23 -4.90 -6.18
C ARG A 256 0.90 -4.05 -6.76
N PHE A 257 0.58 -3.30 -7.80
CA PHE A 257 1.55 -2.43 -8.47
C PHE A 257 2.19 -1.41 -7.51
N GLU A 258 1.44 -0.87 -6.56
CA GLU A 258 1.91 0.10 -5.58
C GLU A 258 2.99 -0.45 -4.63
N SER A 259 3.06 -1.76 -4.47
CA SER A 259 4.11 -2.40 -3.66
C SER A 259 5.52 -2.21 -4.22
N PHE A 260 5.62 -1.79 -5.47
CA PHE A 260 6.88 -1.47 -6.14
C PHE A 260 7.27 0.01 -6.04
N ALA A 261 6.50 0.83 -5.32
CA ALA A 261 6.78 2.25 -5.11
C ALA A 261 8.11 2.53 -4.38
N PRO A 262 8.48 1.80 -3.31
CA PRO A 262 9.75 2.01 -2.61
C PRO A 262 10.95 1.77 -3.53
N ALA A 263 12.07 2.41 -3.20
CA ALA A 263 13.36 2.21 -3.89
C ALA A 263 13.97 0.80 -3.66
N THR A 264 13.25 -0.11 -3.04
CA THR A 264 13.62 -1.52 -2.83
C THR A 264 12.66 -2.41 -3.58
N LEU A 265 13.17 -3.53 -4.13
CA LEU A 265 12.31 -4.53 -4.74
C LEU A 265 11.57 -5.30 -3.64
N PRO A 266 10.24 -5.39 -3.69
CA PRO A 266 9.48 -6.18 -2.74
C PRO A 266 9.69 -7.67 -2.97
N ASN A 267 9.46 -8.48 -1.93
CA ASN A 267 9.34 -9.91 -2.10
C ASN A 267 8.08 -10.23 -2.92
N THR A 268 8.25 -10.81 -4.09
CA THR A 268 7.16 -11.13 -5.03
C THR A 268 6.47 -12.46 -4.76
N GLY A 269 6.80 -13.11 -3.66
CA GLY A 269 6.14 -14.34 -3.23
C GLY A 269 4.63 -14.16 -2.97
N LYS A 270 3.89 -15.23 -3.15
CA LYS A 270 2.44 -15.22 -2.87
C LYS A 270 2.18 -15.02 -1.38
N VAL A 271 1.14 -14.25 -1.09
CA VAL A 271 0.57 -14.09 0.26
C VAL A 271 -0.58 -15.08 0.41
N VAL A 272 -0.55 -15.88 1.46
CA VAL A 272 -1.59 -16.87 1.76
C VAL A 272 -2.26 -16.49 3.07
N VAL A 273 -3.60 -16.43 3.04
CA VAL A 273 -4.42 -16.03 4.19
C VAL A 273 -5.50 -17.08 4.44
N PRO A 274 -5.24 -18.12 5.22
CA PRO A 274 -6.30 -18.95 5.78
C PRO A 274 -6.99 -18.21 6.93
N LEU A 275 -8.31 -18.22 6.92
CA LEU A 275 -9.18 -17.71 7.97
C LEU A 275 -10.21 -18.78 8.30
N GLY A 276 -10.39 -19.10 9.56
CA GLY A 276 -11.44 -19.98 10.05
C GLY A 276 -12.16 -19.38 11.26
N ARG A 277 -13.48 -19.47 11.30
CA ARG A 277 -14.28 -19.04 12.44
C ARG A 277 -15.32 -20.11 12.75
N ALA A 278 -15.59 -20.31 14.04
CA ALA A 278 -16.67 -21.19 14.49
C ALA A 278 -17.27 -20.63 15.77
N GLY A 279 -18.56 -20.82 15.96
CA GLY A 279 -19.21 -20.30 17.14
C GLY A 279 -20.69 -20.63 17.24
N VAL A 280 -21.29 -19.94 18.18
CA VAL A 280 -22.69 -20.10 18.53
C VAL A 280 -23.42 -18.77 18.40
N TYR A 281 -24.69 -18.81 18.09
CA TYR A 281 -25.55 -17.66 18.14
C TYR A 281 -26.84 -17.96 18.91
N TYR A 282 -27.35 -16.93 19.56
CA TYR A 282 -28.64 -16.90 20.20
C TYR A 282 -29.40 -15.68 19.70
N ASN A 283 -30.66 -15.85 19.31
CA ASN A 283 -31.49 -14.76 18.82
C ASN A 283 -32.95 -14.95 19.28
N ASN A 284 -33.50 -13.95 19.94
CA ASN A 284 -34.91 -13.88 20.26
C ASN A 284 -35.45 -12.45 19.99
N SER A 285 -36.69 -12.15 20.39
CA SER A 285 -37.33 -10.86 20.10
C SER A 285 -36.65 -9.63 20.72
N TRP A 286 -35.80 -9.82 21.76
CA TRP A 286 -35.19 -8.71 22.51
C TRP A 286 -33.66 -8.80 22.60
N LEU A 287 -33.03 -9.94 22.32
CA LEU A 287 -31.59 -10.14 22.43
C LEU A 287 -31.03 -10.95 21.24
N THR A 288 -29.97 -10.42 20.64
CA THR A 288 -29.12 -11.15 19.70
C THR A 288 -27.72 -11.23 20.29
N LEU A 289 -27.19 -12.43 20.47
CA LEU A 289 -25.85 -12.71 20.97
C LEU A 289 -25.14 -13.65 20.00
N THR A 290 -23.89 -13.34 19.66
CA THR A 290 -23.02 -14.19 18.85
C THR A 290 -21.66 -14.29 19.52
N SER A 291 -21.17 -15.51 19.71
CA SER A 291 -19.82 -15.79 20.22
C SER A 291 -19.06 -16.59 19.16
N LEU A 292 -17.92 -16.06 18.75
CA LEU A 292 -17.10 -16.65 17.69
C LEU A 292 -15.67 -16.83 18.19
N PHE A 293 -15.13 -18.01 17.94
CA PHE A 293 -13.69 -18.26 17.95
C PHE A 293 -13.18 -18.06 16.53
N SER A 294 -12.09 -17.33 16.35
CA SER A 294 -11.48 -17.07 15.04
C SER A 294 -10.00 -17.40 15.05
N TYR A 295 -9.53 -17.95 13.94
CA TYR A 295 -8.13 -18.15 13.62
C TYR A 295 -7.82 -17.50 12.28
N ILE A 296 -6.80 -16.66 12.25
CA ILE A 296 -6.28 -16.06 11.02
C ILE A 296 -4.76 -16.19 10.97
N SER A 297 -4.25 -16.54 9.80
CA SER A 297 -2.82 -16.48 9.52
C SER A 297 -2.61 -15.73 8.22
N LYS A 298 -1.50 -15.03 8.11
CA LYS A 298 -1.08 -14.36 6.89
C LYS A 298 0.42 -14.55 6.70
N THR A 299 0.79 -15.13 5.57
CA THR A 299 2.20 -15.39 5.22
C THR A 299 2.73 -14.33 4.27
N ASN A 300 4.06 -14.20 4.21
CA ASN A 300 4.75 -13.31 3.27
C ASN A 300 4.28 -11.84 3.33
N ASN A 301 3.98 -11.33 4.52
CA ASN A 301 3.75 -9.90 4.66
C ASN A 301 5.03 -9.15 4.32
N ASN A 302 4.91 -8.24 3.36
CA ASN A 302 6.02 -7.39 2.97
C ASN A 302 5.94 -6.06 3.72
N SER A 303 7.06 -5.63 4.25
CA SER A 303 7.26 -4.32 4.84
C SER A 303 8.65 -3.82 4.47
N THR A 304 8.88 -2.55 4.63
CA THR A 304 10.22 -1.96 4.49
C THR A 304 10.64 -1.43 5.84
N LEU A 305 11.73 -1.94 6.36
CA LEU A 305 12.35 -1.44 7.57
C LEU A 305 13.43 -0.43 7.18
N ASN A 306 13.25 0.82 7.59
CA ASN A 306 14.26 1.85 7.40
C ASN A 306 15.23 1.81 8.59
N LEU A 307 16.42 1.28 8.36
CA LEU A 307 17.49 1.25 9.33
C LEU A 307 18.43 2.43 9.09
N GLN A 308 18.72 3.18 10.14
CA GLN A 308 19.72 4.22 10.09
C GLN A 308 21.05 3.68 10.63
N HIS A 309 22.07 3.69 9.81
CA HIS A 309 23.44 3.34 10.20
C HIS A 309 24.42 4.37 9.64
N SER A 310 25.26 4.92 10.52
CA SER A 310 26.29 5.91 10.15
C SER A 310 25.77 7.10 9.33
N GLY A 311 24.54 7.56 9.63
CA GLY A 311 23.91 8.68 8.92
C GLY A 311 23.24 8.33 7.59
N GLU A 312 23.30 7.08 7.16
CA GLU A 312 22.58 6.59 5.98
C GLU A 312 21.31 5.85 6.39
N ILE A 313 20.21 6.10 5.67
CA ILE A 313 18.98 5.34 5.80
C ILE A 313 19.04 4.18 4.81
N MET A 314 19.09 2.97 5.33
CA MET A 314 19.01 1.75 4.54
C MET A 314 17.59 1.22 4.59
N ALA A 315 16.90 1.25 3.45
CA ALA A 315 15.61 0.60 3.31
C ALA A 315 15.85 -0.91 3.12
N THR A 316 15.48 -1.69 4.12
CA THR A 316 15.65 -3.16 4.11
C THR A 316 14.28 -3.80 3.95
N PRO A 317 14.05 -4.61 2.89
CA PRO A 317 12.81 -5.35 2.76
C PRO A 317 12.70 -6.40 3.87
N LEU A 318 11.56 -6.45 4.50
CA LEU A 318 11.25 -7.39 5.57
C LEU A 318 10.05 -8.24 5.16
N THR A 319 10.17 -9.56 5.26
CA THR A 319 9.07 -10.50 5.08
C THR A 319 8.81 -11.22 6.40
N TYR A 320 7.55 -11.31 6.81
CA TYR A 320 7.14 -11.94 8.07
C TYR A 320 5.75 -12.56 7.97
N ASP A 321 5.48 -13.48 8.87
CA ASP A 321 4.17 -14.13 9.00
C ASP A 321 3.44 -13.62 10.24
N ILE A 322 2.12 -13.46 10.12
CA ILE A 322 1.23 -13.13 11.23
C ILE A 322 0.36 -14.34 11.51
N LYS A 323 0.17 -14.67 12.79
CA LYS A 323 -0.79 -15.68 13.28
C LYS A 323 -1.51 -15.11 14.50
N THR A 324 -2.82 -15.15 14.49
CA THR A 324 -3.70 -14.71 15.59
C THR A 324 -4.87 -15.66 15.76
#